data_487e87cbfa42b1c002065427d511ea1e
#
_entry.id   487e87cbfa42b1c002065427d511ea1e
#
_cell.length_a   1.000
_cell.length_b   1.000
_cell.length_c   1.000
_cell.angle_alpha   90.00
_cell.angle_beta   90.00
_cell.angle_gamma   90.00
#
_symmetry.space_group_name_H-M   'P 1'
#
loop_
_entity.id
_entity.type
_entity.pdbx_description
1 polymer ?
#
loop_
_entity_poly.entity_id
_entity_poly.type
_entity_poly.pdbx_seq_one_letter_code
_entity_poly.pdbx_strand_id
1 'polypeptide(L)'
;VWDFKDQAILKKEGDISYLAYGGDFGDFPNDYDFSGNGLVFANGEVTPKFYEIKYWYADVLFEDVKEGLVKIKNDYLFNNLNRYDIFITTTKNGEFVDEKCVTIDLEPGQTYELEYDVVQKRYKGEEYIVTFTVKEKNETMYAPKGHEIKHHQVVLKPNTLKIEREENTNKVNINEEDKLITLST
;
A
#
# COMPACT_ATOMS: atom_id res chain seq x y z
N VAL A 1 -5.45 16.40 -4.66
CA VAL A 1 -5.69 15.23 -5.49
C VAL A 1 -6.70 15.56 -6.57
N TRP A 2 -6.38 15.30 -7.82
CA TRP A 2 -7.26 15.43 -8.97
C TRP A 2 -7.17 14.15 -9.81
N ASP A 3 -8.21 13.34 -9.90
CA ASP A 3 -9.51 13.35 -9.22
C ASP A 3 -9.57 12.31 -8.10
N PHE A 4 -10.48 12.50 -7.13
CA PHE A 4 -10.76 11.43 -6.16
C PHE A 4 -11.52 10.29 -6.84
N LYS A 5 -12.63 10.61 -7.53
CA LYS A 5 -13.40 9.64 -8.34
C LYS A 5 -13.41 10.08 -9.79
N ASP A 6 -13.18 9.14 -10.66
CA ASP A 6 -13.10 9.36 -12.10
C ASP A 6 -14.44 9.75 -12.73
N GLN A 7 -14.38 10.41 -13.89
CA GLN A 7 -15.52 11.08 -14.55
C GLN A 7 -16.20 10.25 -15.63
N ALA A 8 -15.74 9.04 -15.93
CA ALA A 8 -16.31 8.21 -16.98
C ALA A 8 -17.75 7.76 -16.68
N ILE A 9 -18.51 7.53 -17.73
CA ILE A 9 -19.89 7.02 -17.67
C ILE A 9 -19.93 5.59 -18.22
N LEU A 10 -20.61 4.69 -17.54
CA LEU A 10 -20.78 3.32 -18.02
C LEU A 10 -21.61 3.32 -19.31
N LYS A 11 -21.02 2.87 -20.41
CA LYS A 11 -21.67 2.67 -21.70
C LYS A 11 -21.76 1.20 -22.01
N LYS A 12 -22.88 0.79 -22.63
CA LYS A 12 -23.13 -0.57 -23.01
C LYS A 12 -23.42 -0.65 -24.51
N GLU A 13 -22.66 -1.49 -25.21
CA GLU A 13 -22.81 -1.75 -26.65
C GLU A 13 -22.86 -3.26 -26.88
N GLY A 14 -24.06 -3.77 -27.14
CA GLY A 14 -24.31 -5.22 -27.19
C GLY A 14 -24.00 -5.90 -25.84
N ASP A 15 -23.08 -6.85 -25.85
CA ASP A 15 -22.66 -7.59 -24.65
C ASP A 15 -21.43 -6.95 -23.95
N ILE A 16 -20.88 -5.87 -24.53
CA ILE A 16 -19.70 -5.18 -23.99
C ILE A 16 -20.15 -4.00 -23.14
N SER A 17 -19.58 -3.89 -21.93
CA SER A 17 -19.74 -2.73 -21.06
C SER A 17 -18.37 -2.12 -20.79
N TYR A 18 -18.23 -0.82 -20.92
CA TYR A 18 -16.98 -0.09 -20.69
C TYR A 18 -17.24 1.29 -20.11
N LEU A 19 -16.21 1.86 -19.52
CA LEU A 19 -16.24 3.23 -19.01
C LEU A 19 -15.92 4.19 -20.16
N ALA A 20 -16.91 4.95 -20.57
CA ALA A 20 -16.86 5.86 -21.70
C ALA A 20 -16.55 7.30 -21.24
N TYR A 21 -15.87 8.05 -22.08
CA TYR A 21 -15.52 9.45 -21.86
C TYR A 21 -15.81 10.30 -23.09
N GLY A 22 -15.31 11.54 -23.13
CA GLY A 22 -15.65 12.49 -24.19
C GLY A 22 -15.35 11.98 -25.60
N GLY A 23 -16.34 12.08 -26.49
CA GLY A 23 -16.31 11.57 -27.86
C GLY A 23 -16.92 10.19 -28.05
N ASP A 24 -16.94 9.34 -27.03
CA ASP A 24 -17.53 8.00 -27.09
C ASP A 24 -19.06 8.01 -27.31
N PHE A 25 -19.70 9.12 -27.00
CA PHE A 25 -21.13 9.36 -27.22
C PHE A 25 -21.43 10.14 -28.48
N GLY A 26 -20.42 10.44 -29.33
CA GLY A 26 -20.54 11.27 -30.52
C GLY A 26 -20.65 12.75 -30.21
N ASP A 27 -20.32 13.17 -29.00
CA ASP A 27 -20.36 14.55 -28.53
C ASP A 27 -19.17 15.37 -29.06
N PHE A 28 -19.44 16.64 -29.34
CA PHE A 28 -18.42 17.62 -29.78
C PHE A 28 -18.87 19.03 -29.37
N PRO A 29 -17.96 19.87 -28.79
CA PRO A 29 -16.58 19.58 -28.42
C PRO A 29 -16.48 18.66 -27.19
N ASN A 30 -15.35 17.97 -27.02
CA ASN A 30 -15.06 17.10 -25.90
C ASN A 30 -13.57 17.14 -25.55
N ASP A 31 -13.21 16.63 -24.41
CA ASP A 31 -11.83 16.58 -23.90
C ASP A 31 -11.12 15.24 -24.20
N TYR A 32 -11.66 14.45 -25.12
CA TYR A 32 -11.14 13.12 -25.49
C TYR A 32 -10.95 12.21 -24.27
N ASP A 33 -9.76 11.60 -24.16
CA ASP A 33 -9.36 10.63 -23.13
C ASP A 33 -9.06 11.25 -21.75
N PHE A 34 -9.68 12.37 -21.42
CA PHE A 34 -9.56 13.01 -20.11
C PHE A 34 -10.34 12.24 -19.05
N SER A 35 -9.85 11.04 -18.74
CA SER A 35 -10.46 10.07 -17.85
C SER A 35 -9.38 9.10 -17.33
N GLY A 36 -9.69 8.24 -16.35
CA GLY A 36 -8.74 7.30 -15.77
C GLY A 36 -7.74 7.93 -14.80
N ASN A 37 -7.94 9.20 -14.41
CA ASN A 37 -7.06 9.93 -13.50
C ASN A 37 -7.39 9.68 -12.02
N GLY A 38 -8.62 9.23 -11.74
CA GLY A 38 -9.15 9.05 -10.41
C GLY A 38 -8.36 8.09 -9.52
N LEU A 39 -8.44 8.31 -8.20
CA LEU A 39 -8.03 7.32 -7.20
C LEU A 39 -9.00 6.15 -7.17
N VAL A 40 -10.25 6.43 -7.51
CA VAL A 40 -11.34 5.47 -7.67
C VAL A 40 -11.87 5.59 -9.09
N PHE A 41 -12.04 4.47 -9.77
CA PHE A 41 -12.66 4.46 -11.09
C PHE A 41 -14.13 4.89 -11.03
N ALA A 42 -14.68 5.30 -12.16
CA ALA A 42 -16.07 5.75 -12.22
C ALA A 42 -17.09 4.71 -11.76
N ASN A 43 -16.78 3.42 -11.93
CA ASN A 43 -17.59 2.29 -11.44
C ASN A 43 -17.45 2.02 -9.93
N GLY A 44 -16.54 2.73 -9.24
CA GLY A 44 -16.28 2.57 -7.81
C GLY A 44 -15.13 1.64 -7.44
N GLU A 45 -14.47 1.00 -8.40
CA GLU A 45 -13.28 0.21 -8.13
C GLU A 45 -12.11 1.09 -7.71
N VAL A 46 -11.42 0.69 -6.64
CA VAL A 46 -10.25 1.42 -6.14
C VAL A 46 -9.00 1.08 -6.94
N THR A 47 -8.16 2.06 -7.17
CA THR A 47 -6.87 1.88 -7.84
C THR A 47 -5.75 1.68 -6.81
N PRO A 48 -4.55 1.19 -7.21
CA PRO A 48 -3.38 1.15 -6.33
C PRO A 48 -3.03 2.51 -5.72
N LYS A 49 -3.27 3.61 -6.43
CA LYS A 49 -3.08 4.99 -5.95
C LYS A 49 -3.91 5.31 -4.70
N PHE A 50 -5.09 4.70 -4.58
CA PHE A 50 -5.98 4.89 -3.42
C PHE A 50 -5.35 4.36 -2.13
N TYR A 51 -4.73 3.18 -2.18
CA TYR A 51 -4.05 2.59 -1.03
C TYR A 51 -2.82 3.39 -0.62
N GLU A 52 -2.07 3.91 -1.58
CA GLU A 52 -0.91 4.76 -1.33
C GLU A 52 -1.33 6.07 -0.64
N ILE A 53 -2.40 6.72 -1.11
CA ILE A 53 -2.94 7.92 -0.46
C ILE A 53 -3.46 7.63 0.94
N LYS A 54 -4.16 6.51 1.15
CA LYS A 54 -4.58 6.07 2.48
C LYS A 54 -3.39 5.99 3.43
N TYR A 55 -2.28 5.43 2.98
CA TYR A 55 -1.05 5.34 3.78
C TYR A 55 -0.50 6.71 4.15
N TRP A 56 -0.37 7.62 3.19
CA TRP A 56 0.26 8.92 3.39
C TRP A 56 -0.61 9.95 4.12
N TYR A 57 -1.94 9.83 4.01
CA TYR A 57 -2.88 10.77 4.63
C TYR A 57 -3.38 10.34 6.00
N ALA A 58 -2.89 9.22 6.52
CA ALA A 58 -3.22 8.81 7.89
C ALA A 58 -2.47 9.68 8.90
N ASP A 59 -3.21 10.20 9.88
CA ASP A 59 -2.71 11.14 10.90
C ASP A 59 -1.99 10.44 12.07
N VAL A 60 -1.55 9.21 11.88
CA VAL A 60 -0.66 8.47 12.79
C VAL A 60 0.65 8.26 12.07
N LEU A 61 1.71 8.88 12.56
CA LEU A 61 3.03 8.83 11.94
C LEU A 61 3.96 7.94 12.74
N PHE A 62 4.74 7.11 12.04
CA PHE A 62 5.76 6.26 12.62
C PHE A 62 7.14 6.70 12.13
N GLU A 63 8.12 6.67 13.02
CA GLU A 63 9.53 6.92 12.73
C GLU A 63 10.37 5.82 13.39
N ASP A 64 11.21 5.14 12.60
CA ASP A 64 12.14 4.16 13.11
C ASP A 64 13.28 4.87 13.86
N VAL A 65 13.38 4.62 15.16
CA VAL A 65 14.46 5.20 15.99
C VAL A 65 15.66 4.27 16.03
N LYS A 66 15.42 3.01 16.38
CA LYS A 66 16.38 1.91 16.37
C LYS A 66 15.62 0.59 16.43
N GLU A 67 16.32 -0.51 16.19
CA GLU A 67 15.73 -1.84 16.38
C GLU A 67 15.21 -2.00 17.83
N GLY A 68 13.93 -2.38 17.97
CA GLY A 68 13.22 -2.47 19.23
C GLY A 68 12.53 -1.17 19.69
N LEU A 69 12.63 -0.08 18.97
CA LEU A 69 12.06 1.20 19.35
C LEU A 69 11.55 1.99 18.12
N VAL A 70 10.26 2.31 18.10
CA VAL A 70 9.66 3.24 17.14
C VAL A 70 9.08 4.45 17.88
N LYS A 71 9.10 5.59 17.23
CA LYS A 71 8.42 6.80 17.70
C LYS A 71 7.10 6.94 16.96
N ILE A 72 6.03 7.15 17.68
CA ILE A 72 4.68 7.39 17.17
C ILE A 72 4.33 8.84 17.44
N LYS A 73 3.85 9.54 16.41
CA LYS A 73 3.29 10.89 16.54
C LYS A 73 1.79 10.86 16.25
N ASN A 74 1.03 11.44 17.14
CA ASN A 74 -0.38 11.75 16.89
C ASN A 74 -0.47 13.05 16.10
N ASP A 75 -0.75 12.97 14.81
CA ASP A 75 -0.90 14.15 13.93
C ASP A 75 -2.37 14.55 13.72
N TYR A 76 -3.31 13.88 14.41
CA TYR A 76 -4.70 14.29 14.44
C TYR A 76 -4.83 15.67 15.07
N LEU A 77 -5.87 16.41 14.67
CA LEU A 77 -6.19 17.71 15.25
C LEU A 77 -7.01 17.60 16.55
N PHE A 78 -7.85 16.55 16.68
CA PHE A 78 -8.83 16.44 17.75
C PHE A 78 -8.92 15.07 18.41
N ASN A 79 -8.38 14.01 17.79
CA ASN A 79 -8.52 12.66 18.29
C ASN A 79 -7.31 12.23 19.11
N ASN A 80 -7.54 11.72 20.32
CA ASN A 80 -6.54 11.01 21.09
C ASN A 80 -6.32 9.60 20.48
N LEU A 81 -5.10 9.08 20.49
CA LEU A 81 -4.79 7.75 19.93
C LEU A 81 -5.36 6.59 20.75
N ASN A 82 -5.82 6.80 21.99
CA ASN A 82 -6.48 5.74 22.77
C ASN A 82 -7.80 5.25 22.15
N ARG A 83 -8.29 5.96 21.14
CA ARG A 83 -9.40 5.56 20.28
C ARG A 83 -9.10 4.31 19.46
N TYR A 84 -7.83 4.06 19.17
CA TYR A 84 -7.36 2.98 18.30
C TYR A 84 -6.65 1.90 19.10
N ASP A 85 -6.65 0.69 18.57
CA ASP A 85 -5.76 -0.39 18.99
C ASP A 85 -4.59 -0.49 18.00
N ILE A 86 -3.39 -0.68 18.54
CA ILE A 86 -2.17 -0.88 17.74
C ILE A 86 -1.75 -2.34 17.91
N PHE A 87 -1.84 -3.10 16.82
CA PHE A 87 -1.36 -4.47 16.76
C PHE A 87 0.10 -4.47 16.30
N ILE A 88 0.93 -5.18 17.03
CA ILE A 88 2.36 -5.35 16.74
C ILE A 88 2.55 -6.80 16.36
N THR A 89 2.59 -7.09 15.07
CA THR A 89 2.65 -8.44 14.51
C THR A 89 4.05 -8.73 14.01
N THR A 90 4.64 -9.82 14.47
CA THR A 90 5.93 -10.30 13.95
C THR A 90 5.70 -11.43 12.97
N THR A 91 6.33 -11.34 11.79
CA THR A 91 6.34 -12.41 10.78
C THR A 91 7.77 -12.85 10.48
N LYS A 92 7.92 -14.10 10.06
CA LYS A 92 9.15 -14.71 9.58
C LYS A 92 8.91 -15.29 8.20
N ASN A 93 9.59 -14.81 7.18
CA ASN A 93 9.39 -15.23 5.78
C ASN A 93 7.91 -15.16 5.34
N GLY A 94 7.16 -14.16 5.84
CA GLY A 94 5.73 -14.01 5.60
C GLY A 94 4.82 -14.83 6.51
N GLU A 95 5.35 -15.77 7.30
CA GLU A 95 4.56 -16.58 8.24
C GLU A 95 4.43 -15.87 9.60
N PHE A 96 3.25 -15.99 10.20
CA PHE A 96 2.94 -15.43 11.52
C PHE A 96 3.81 -16.06 12.61
N VAL A 97 4.37 -15.23 13.50
CA VAL A 97 5.17 -15.65 14.66
C VAL A 97 4.49 -15.27 15.95
N ASP A 98 4.17 -13.99 16.13
CA ASP A 98 3.58 -13.45 17.36
C ASP A 98 2.82 -12.16 17.08
N GLU A 99 1.88 -11.81 17.97
CA GLU A 99 1.14 -10.56 17.93
C GLU A 99 0.86 -10.03 19.33
N LYS A 100 1.06 -8.74 19.51
CA LYS A 100 0.67 -8.00 20.73
C LYS A 100 -0.27 -6.87 20.34
N CYS A 101 -1.21 -6.55 21.23
CA CYS A 101 -2.10 -5.40 21.07
C CYS A 101 -1.83 -4.40 22.22
N VAL A 102 -1.65 -3.13 21.85
CA VAL A 102 -1.47 -2.05 22.81
C VAL A 102 -2.44 -0.90 22.48
N THR A 103 -2.85 -0.16 23.48
CA THR A 103 -3.59 1.11 23.34
C THR A 103 -2.72 2.20 23.97
N ILE A 104 -2.54 3.31 23.27
CA ILE A 104 -1.69 4.41 23.70
C ILE A 104 -2.56 5.63 23.96
N ASP A 105 -2.45 6.20 25.15
CA ASP A 105 -3.08 7.49 25.50
C ASP A 105 -2.13 8.61 25.06
N LEU A 106 -2.41 9.19 23.89
CA LEU A 106 -1.56 10.20 23.27
C LEU A 106 -2.42 11.30 22.66
N GLU A 107 -2.32 12.49 23.23
CA GLU A 107 -3.05 13.66 22.78
C GLU A 107 -2.56 14.18 21.42
N PRO A 108 -3.39 14.93 20.68
CA PRO A 108 -3.00 15.58 19.43
C PRO A 108 -1.69 16.36 19.54
N GLY A 109 -0.83 16.18 18.54
CA GLY A 109 0.48 16.83 18.43
C GLY A 109 1.59 16.21 19.28
N GLN A 110 1.26 15.27 20.18
CA GLN A 110 2.25 14.60 21.03
C GLN A 110 2.95 13.45 20.32
N THR A 111 4.09 13.04 20.89
CA THR A 111 4.87 11.88 20.46
C THR A 111 5.06 10.88 21.59
N TYR A 112 5.16 9.62 21.26
CA TYR A 112 5.38 8.52 22.18
C TYR A 112 6.43 7.57 21.63
N GLU A 113 7.38 7.13 22.45
CA GLU A 113 8.35 6.10 22.11
C GLU A 113 7.80 4.73 22.52
N LEU A 114 7.52 3.88 21.56
CA LEU A 114 6.99 2.54 21.74
C LEU A 114 8.11 1.52 21.60
N GLU A 115 8.42 0.83 22.69
CA GLU A 115 9.28 -0.34 22.68
C GLU A 115 8.53 -1.55 22.14
N TYR A 116 9.20 -2.38 21.36
CA TYR A 116 8.65 -3.63 20.84
C TYR A 116 9.66 -4.77 20.93
N ASP A 117 9.14 -5.99 20.98
CA ASP A 117 10.01 -7.17 21.08
C ASP A 117 10.72 -7.43 19.76
N VAL A 118 12.02 -7.69 19.89
CA VAL A 118 12.88 -8.04 18.77
C VAL A 118 13.23 -9.51 18.86
N VAL A 119 13.07 -10.22 17.75
CA VAL A 119 13.49 -11.62 17.64
C VAL A 119 15.02 -11.70 17.81
N GLN A 120 15.46 -12.20 18.98
CA GLN A 120 16.88 -12.24 19.34
C GLN A 120 17.67 -13.24 18.50
N LYS A 121 17.07 -14.41 18.20
CA LYS A 121 17.71 -15.48 17.43
C LYS A 121 17.22 -15.46 16.00
N ARG A 122 18.04 -14.92 15.12
CA ARG A 122 17.76 -14.76 13.69
C ARG A 122 18.79 -15.54 12.87
N TYR A 123 18.34 -16.19 11.79
CA TYR A 123 19.21 -17.01 10.94
C TYR A 123 19.46 -16.32 9.61
N LYS A 124 20.62 -16.59 9.02
CA LYS A 124 20.98 -16.03 7.71
C LYS A 124 20.00 -16.57 6.64
N GLY A 125 19.51 -15.66 5.80
CA GLY A 125 18.55 -16.00 4.74
C GLY A 125 17.09 -15.96 5.17
N GLU A 126 16.79 -15.72 6.44
CA GLU A 126 15.44 -15.50 6.93
C GLU A 126 15.12 -14.00 7.02
N GLU A 127 13.90 -13.63 6.67
CA GLU A 127 13.40 -12.27 6.81
C GLU A 127 12.46 -12.21 8.01
N TYR A 128 12.66 -11.22 8.87
CA TYR A 128 11.79 -10.94 10.01
C TYR A 128 11.25 -9.51 9.87
N ILE A 129 9.94 -9.38 9.88
CA ILE A 129 9.25 -8.10 9.78
C ILE A 129 8.36 -7.92 10.99
N VAL A 130 8.44 -6.74 11.62
CA VAL A 130 7.49 -6.29 12.62
C VAL A 130 6.56 -5.28 11.96
N THR A 131 5.26 -5.58 11.96
CA THR A 131 4.22 -4.72 11.40
C THR A 131 3.39 -4.12 12.52
N PHE A 132 3.34 -2.80 12.56
CA PHE A 132 2.45 -2.03 13.44
C PHE A 132 1.19 -1.72 12.66
N THR A 133 0.03 -2.20 13.11
CA THR A 133 -1.25 -1.94 12.45
C THR A 133 -2.18 -1.20 13.39
N VAL A 134 -2.53 0.03 13.04
CA VAL A 134 -3.48 0.87 13.78
C VAL A 134 -4.89 0.56 13.29
N LYS A 135 -5.78 0.14 14.19
CA LYS A 135 -7.15 -0.26 13.83
C LYS A 135 -8.20 0.48 14.68
N GLU A 136 -9.35 0.74 14.08
CA GLU A 136 -10.51 1.25 14.81
C GLU A 136 -10.90 0.28 15.92
N LYS A 137 -10.91 0.77 17.17
CA LYS A 137 -11.25 0.00 18.35
C LYS A 137 -12.75 -0.31 18.46
N ASN A 138 -13.57 0.61 17.98
CA ASN A 138 -15.01 0.52 17.98
C ASN A 138 -15.55 0.72 16.57
N GLU A 139 -16.77 0.25 16.35
CA GLU A 139 -17.51 0.60 15.15
C GLU A 139 -17.83 2.09 15.13
N THR A 140 -17.70 2.71 13.96
CA THR A 140 -18.02 4.12 13.69
C THR A 140 -19.03 4.20 12.55
N MET A 141 -19.61 5.38 12.32
CA MET A 141 -20.55 5.54 11.21
C MET A 141 -19.88 5.43 9.81
N TYR A 142 -18.57 5.46 9.72
CA TYR A 142 -17.79 5.41 8.46
C TYR A 142 -16.89 4.18 8.34
N ALA A 143 -16.67 3.43 9.43
CA ALA A 143 -15.80 2.26 9.41
C ALA A 143 -16.23 1.22 10.46
N PRO A 144 -16.16 -0.09 10.16
CA PRO A 144 -16.40 -1.14 11.12
C PRO A 144 -15.27 -1.23 12.16
N LYS A 145 -15.56 -1.85 13.30
CA LYS A 145 -14.52 -2.23 14.27
C LYS A 145 -13.43 -3.06 13.58
N GLY A 146 -12.19 -2.76 13.89
CA GLY A 146 -11.01 -3.44 13.32
C GLY A 146 -10.60 -2.90 11.94
N HIS A 147 -11.26 -1.87 11.42
CA HIS A 147 -10.84 -1.22 10.19
C HIS A 147 -9.42 -0.65 10.34
N GLU A 148 -8.54 -1.02 9.40
CA GLU A 148 -7.16 -0.54 9.38
C GLU A 148 -7.10 0.94 8.98
N ILE A 149 -6.48 1.74 9.84
CA ILE A 149 -6.21 3.16 9.61
C ILE A 149 -4.83 3.36 8.98
N LYS A 150 -3.82 2.70 9.54
CA LYS A 150 -2.41 2.83 9.17
C LYS A 150 -1.69 1.53 9.45
N HIS A 151 -0.70 1.23 8.63
CA HIS A 151 0.33 0.26 9.01
C HIS A 151 1.74 0.86 8.83
N HIS A 152 2.70 0.28 9.54
CA HIS A 152 4.12 0.60 9.43
C HIS A 152 4.93 -0.67 9.62
N GLN A 153 5.99 -0.87 8.83
CA GLN A 153 6.79 -2.08 8.86
C GLN A 153 8.25 -1.76 9.14
N VAL A 154 8.83 -2.55 10.05
CA VAL A 154 10.26 -2.53 10.34
C VAL A 154 10.85 -3.88 9.96
N VAL A 155 11.81 -3.87 9.06
CA VAL A 155 12.54 -5.09 8.67
C VAL A 155 13.69 -5.32 9.63
N LEU A 156 13.58 -6.35 10.49
CA LEU A 156 14.62 -6.69 11.46
C LEU A 156 15.83 -7.35 10.80
N LYS A 157 15.61 -8.13 9.76
CA LYS A 157 16.65 -8.82 9.01
C LYS A 157 16.23 -8.90 7.55
N PRO A 158 16.81 -8.07 6.69
CA PRO A 158 16.49 -8.11 5.28
C PRO A 158 16.86 -9.46 4.67
N ASN A 159 15.97 -9.98 3.85
CA ASN A 159 16.24 -11.18 3.07
C ASN A 159 17.31 -10.86 2.01
N THR A 160 18.54 -11.34 2.23
CA THR A 160 19.61 -11.24 1.23
C THR A 160 19.52 -12.44 0.27
N LEU A 161 18.40 -12.58 -0.44
CA LEU A 161 18.36 -13.46 -1.60
C LEU A 161 19.33 -12.89 -2.63
N LYS A 162 20.51 -13.47 -2.68
CA LYS A 162 21.33 -13.36 -3.87
C LYS A 162 20.60 -14.14 -4.94
N ILE A 163 19.96 -13.44 -5.84
CA ILE A 163 19.54 -14.02 -7.11
C ILE A 163 20.86 -14.33 -7.82
N GLU A 164 21.33 -15.57 -7.72
CA GLU A 164 22.37 -16.07 -8.59
C GLU A 164 21.74 -16.11 -9.98
N ARG A 165 22.02 -15.12 -10.79
CA ARG A 165 21.71 -15.18 -12.20
C ARG A 165 22.61 -16.28 -12.76
N GLU A 166 22.02 -17.41 -13.14
CA GLU A 166 22.69 -18.30 -14.08
C GLU A 166 23.05 -17.43 -15.28
N GLU A 167 24.36 -17.30 -15.52
CA GLU A 167 24.82 -16.64 -16.74
C GLU A 167 24.31 -17.50 -17.90
N ASN A 168 23.23 -17.05 -18.50
CA ASN A 168 22.75 -17.68 -19.72
C ASN A 168 23.77 -17.37 -20.81
N THR A 169 24.64 -18.35 -21.06
CA THR A 169 25.70 -18.25 -22.06
C THR A 169 25.17 -18.33 -23.49
N ASN A 170 23.88 -18.59 -23.67
CA ASN A 170 23.25 -18.59 -24.98
C ASN A 170 23.25 -17.16 -25.55
N LYS A 171 24.00 -16.98 -26.62
CA LYS A 171 24.00 -15.73 -27.36
C LYS A 171 22.68 -15.63 -28.11
N VAL A 172 21.95 -14.52 -27.89
CA VAL A 172 20.80 -14.18 -28.71
C VAL A 172 21.34 -13.65 -30.05
N ASN A 173 21.04 -14.32 -31.14
CA ASN A 173 21.31 -13.82 -32.46
C ASN A 173 20.17 -12.92 -32.90
N ILE A 174 20.53 -11.72 -33.33
CA ILE A 174 19.57 -10.73 -33.84
C ILE A 174 19.76 -10.66 -35.35
N ASN A 175 18.72 -10.98 -36.08
CA ASN A 175 18.68 -10.79 -37.53
C ASN A 175 17.64 -9.72 -37.86
N GLU A 176 18.06 -8.69 -38.58
CA GLU A 176 17.22 -7.54 -38.94
C GLU A 176 17.10 -7.49 -40.47
N GLU A 177 15.90 -7.73 -40.97
CA GLU A 177 15.57 -7.69 -42.40
C GLU A 177 14.37 -6.71 -42.60
N ASP A 178 14.62 -5.62 -43.29
CA ASP A 178 13.64 -4.55 -43.62
C ASP A 178 12.86 -4.07 -42.35
N LYS A 179 11.69 -4.65 -42.10
CA LYS A 179 10.80 -4.28 -41.00
C LYS A 179 10.62 -5.41 -39.96
N LEU A 180 11.42 -6.47 -40.07
CA LEU A 180 11.31 -7.63 -39.21
C LEU A 180 12.61 -7.82 -38.41
N ILE A 181 12.50 -7.94 -37.11
CA ILE A 181 13.58 -8.30 -36.20
C ILE A 181 13.31 -9.73 -35.70
N THR A 182 14.20 -10.65 -36.06
CA THR A 182 14.12 -12.04 -35.58
C THR A 182 15.16 -12.29 -34.50
N LEU A 183 14.71 -12.81 -33.37
CA LEU A 183 15.57 -13.24 -32.25
C LEU A 183 15.63 -14.76 -32.23
N SER A 184 16.83 -15.34 -32.22
CA SER A 184 17.06 -16.78 -32.08
C SER A 184 18.13 -17.05 -31.04
N THR A 185 18.01 -18.17 -30.31
CA THR A 185 18.98 -18.66 -29.31
C THR A 185 19.68 -19.88 -29.79
#